data_5898fbb991261b08a697e126beb626f1
#
_entry.id   5898fbb991261b08a697e126beb626f1
#
_cell.length_a   1.000
_cell.length_b   1.000
_cell.length_c   1.000
_cell.angle_alpha   90.00
_cell.angle_beta   90.00
_cell.angle_gamma   90.00
#
_symmetry.space_group_name_H-M   'P 1'
#
loop_
_entity.id
_entity.type
_entity.pdbx_description
1 polymer ?
#
loop_
_entity_poly.entity_id
_entity_poly.type
_entity_poly.pdbx_seq_one_letter_code
_entity_poly.pdbx_strand_id
1 'polypeptide(L)'
;YENARNEFENLLTVIISRISLFDESIRGIEARDCTYRIYRDTRFSEDKTPYKNHFGGYINAKGKKSDHCGYYVHLQPGNCLLAGGSYCPPSPLLKALRQAVYDNMDEFRGIVEDPAFKQYFPVVGENFLKTAPKGFSKDYPYLKYLQCKEYTVSCHQPDLSLIHI
;
A
#
# COMPACT_ATOMS: atom_id res chain seq x y z
N TYR A 1 18.04 18.79 1.62
CA TYR A 1 17.56 17.45 1.27
C TYR A 1 17.93 16.41 2.34
N GLU A 2 19.20 16.33 2.73
CA GLU A 2 19.69 15.33 3.71
C GLU A 2 18.95 15.43 5.04
N ASN A 3 18.77 16.64 5.58
CA ASN A 3 18.02 16.83 6.82
C ASN A 3 16.57 16.30 6.71
N ALA A 4 15.85 16.69 5.65
CA ALA A 4 14.48 16.26 5.43
C ALA A 4 14.38 14.73 5.19
N ARG A 5 15.38 14.13 4.55
CA ARG A 5 15.48 12.70 4.39
C ARG A 5 15.67 11.99 5.75
N ASN A 6 16.55 12.51 6.57
CA ASN A 6 16.81 11.95 7.91
C ASN A 6 15.55 12.04 8.78
N GLU A 7 14.82 13.15 8.73
CA GLU A 7 13.53 13.29 9.43
C GLU A 7 12.50 12.27 8.94
N PHE A 8 12.41 12.04 7.63
CA PHE A 8 11.54 11.01 7.06
C PHE A 8 11.96 9.60 7.48
N GLU A 9 13.25 9.29 7.50
CA GLU A 9 13.76 7.99 7.93
C GLU A 9 13.54 7.77 9.44
N ASN A 10 13.62 8.83 10.27
CA ASN A 10 13.24 8.77 11.68
C ASN A 10 11.75 8.45 11.85
N LEU A 11 10.88 9.11 11.09
CA LEU A 11 9.44 8.80 11.07
C LEU A 11 9.20 7.34 10.68
N LEU A 12 9.84 6.86 9.62
CA LEU A 12 9.72 5.45 9.21
C LEU A 12 10.20 4.49 10.29
N THR A 13 11.26 4.82 11.00
CA THR A 13 11.75 4.00 12.11
C THR A 13 10.71 3.84 13.22
N VAL A 14 10.00 4.92 13.57
CA VAL A 14 8.90 4.87 14.54
C VAL A 14 7.75 4.01 13.99
N ILE A 15 7.37 4.20 12.74
CA ILE A 15 6.30 3.42 12.10
C ILE A 15 6.67 1.93 12.06
N ILE A 16 7.87 1.56 11.63
CA ILE A 16 8.36 0.18 11.61
C ILE A 16 8.30 -0.44 13.02
N SER A 17 8.74 0.29 14.04
CA SER A 17 8.69 -0.21 15.42
C SER A 17 7.26 -0.47 15.89
N ARG A 18 6.29 0.37 15.49
CA ARG A 18 4.86 0.19 15.82
C ARG A 18 4.24 -0.99 15.07
N ILE A 19 4.50 -1.12 13.77
CA ILE A 19 3.99 -2.24 12.97
C ILE A 19 4.58 -3.57 13.47
N SER A 20 5.86 -3.60 13.88
CA SER A 20 6.52 -4.81 14.38
C SER A 20 5.92 -5.38 15.67
N LEU A 21 5.02 -4.64 16.33
CA LEU A 21 4.26 -5.16 17.48
C LEU A 21 3.19 -6.19 17.07
N PHE A 22 2.69 -6.11 15.83
CA PHE A 22 1.65 -7.01 15.32
C PHE A 22 2.06 -7.76 14.04
N ASP A 23 3.09 -7.29 13.33
CA ASP A 23 3.67 -7.97 12.16
C ASP A 23 5.15 -8.26 12.42
N GLU A 24 5.43 -9.48 12.90
CA GLU A 24 6.78 -9.91 13.19
C GLU A 24 7.69 -9.99 11.98
N SER A 25 7.13 -10.12 10.79
CA SER A 25 7.88 -10.30 9.55
C SER A 25 8.75 -9.08 9.18
N ILE A 26 8.41 -7.91 9.71
CA ILE A 26 9.15 -6.67 9.46
C ILE A 26 10.13 -6.28 10.57
N ARG A 27 10.30 -7.11 11.60
CA ARG A 27 11.29 -6.84 12.66
C ARG A 27 12.71 -6.77 12.09
N GLY A 28 13.44 -5.75 12.50
CA GLY A 28 14.83 -5.54 12.08
C GLY A 28 15.01 -4.90 10.71
N ILE A 29 13.92 -4.50 10.04
CA ILE A 29 14.00 -3.73 8.81
C ILE A 29 14.46 -2.29 9.13
N GLU A 30 15.41 -1.80 8.36
CA GLU A 30 15.92 -0.44 8.53
C GLU A 30 15.18 0.55 7.63
N ALA A 31 14.84 1.73 8.16
CA ALA A 31 14.10 2.76 7.44
C ALA A 31 14.78 3.19 6.12
N ARG A 32 16.12 3.25 6.09
CA ARG A 32 16.90 3.57 4.88
C ARG A 32 16.66 2.59 3.73
N ASP A 33 16.42 1.30 4.05
CA ASP A 33 16.16 0.28 3.03
C ASP A 33 14.73 0.36 2.49
N CYS A 34 13.82 0.97 3.26
CA CYS A 34 12.44 1.23 2.86
C CYS A 34 12.30 2.51 2.03
N THR A 35 13.18 3.50 2.21
CA THR A 35 13.09 4.82 1.60
C THR A 35 13.38 4.77 0.09
N TYR A 36 12.49 5.35 -0.71
CA TYR A 36 12.73 5.52 -2.14
C TYR A 36 13.63 6.73 -2.41
N ARG A 37 14.41 6.63 -3.51
CA ARG A 37 15.21 7.75 -4.00
C ARG A 37 14.32 8.92 -4.42
N ILE A 38 14.81 10.14 -4.21
CA ILE A 38 14.12 11.38 -4.60
C ILE A 38 14.12 11.62 -6.11
N TYR A 39 15.07 11.05 -6.84
CA TYR A 39 15.17 11.23 -8.30
C TYR A 39 13.98 10.60 -9.02
N ARG A 40 13.42 11.34 -9.96
CA ARG A 40 12.36 10.85 -10.87
C ARG A 40 12.99 10.13 -12.06
N ASP A 41 12.27 9.18 -12.60
CA ASP A 41 12.51 8.65 -13.94
C ASP A 41 11.73 9.51 -14.93
N THR A 42 12.45 10.42 -15.59
CA THR A 42 11.85 11.39 -16.50
C THR A 42 11.87 10.95 -17.96
N ARG A 43 12.33 9.73 -18.27
CA ARG A 43 12.49 9.25 -19.65
C ARG A 43 11.19 9.29 -20.44
N PHE A 44 10.08 8.91 -19.82
CA PHE A 44 8.75 8.81 -20.43
C PHE A 44 7.75 9.83 -19.85
N SER A 45 8.18 10.79 -19.04
CA SER A 45 7.34 11.81 -18.43
C SER A 45 7.38 13.11 -19.25
N GLU A 46 6.24 13.76 -19.41
CA GLU A 46 6.15 15.12 -19.96
C GLU A 46 6.82 16.13 -19.00
N ASP A 47 6.60 15.97 -17.70
CA ASP A 47 7.26 16.74 -16.67
C ASP A 47 8.69 16.26 -16.48
N LYS A 48 9.65 17.12 -16.84
CA LYS A 48 11.09 16.86 -16.78
C LYS A 48 11.75 17.31 -15.47
N THR A 49 10.98 17.72 -14.45
CA THR A 49 11.55 18.03 -13.14
C THR A 49 12.31 16.81 -12.59
N PRO A 50 13.58 16.96 -12.17
CA PRO A 50 14.43 15.83 -11.84
C PRO A 50 14.12 15.19 -10.49
N TYR A 51 13.39 15.89 -9.63
CA TYR A 51 13.12 15.47 -8.26
C TYR A 51 11.63 15.26 -8.02
N LYS A 52 11.33 14.32 -7.13
CA LYS A 52 9.99 14.15 -6.56
C LYS A 52 9.70 15.29 -5.59
N ASN A 53 8.43 15.66 -5.47
CA ASN A 53 7.93 16.61 -4.48
C ASN A 53 7.50 15.95 -3.16
N HIS A 54 7.87 14.70 -2.96
CA HIS A 54 7.48 13.89 -1.82
C HIS A 54 8.58 12.90 -1.42
N PHE A 55 8.52 12.45 -0.18
CA PHE A 55 9.21 11.25 0.28
C PHE A 55 8.25 10.06 0.27
N GLY A 56 8.75 8.91 -0.13
CA GLY A 56 8.00 7.66 -0.11
C GLY A 56 8.82 6.56 0.53
N GLY A 57 8.18 5.76 1.36
CA GLY A 57 8.78 4.58 1.99
C GLY A 57 7.89 3.36 1.83
N TYR A 58 8.46 2.22 1.47
CA TYR A 58 7.75 0.95 1.39
C TYR A 58 8.37 -0.06 2.34
N ILE A 59 7.61 -0.41 3.36
CA ILE A 59 8.00 -1.31 4.45
C ILE A 59 7.50 -2.70 4.06
N ASN A 60 8.42 -3.63 3.81
CA ASN A 60 8.11 -4.98 3.37
C ASN A 60 9.20 -5.94 3.81
N ALA A 61 8.82 -7.10 4.33
CA ALA A 61 9.71 -8.13 4.88
C ALA A 61 10.81 -8.62 3.91
N LYS A 62 10.56 -8.53 2.61
CA LYS A 62 11.50 -8.96 1.55
C LYS A 62 12.05 -7.80 0.73
N GLY A 63 11.94 -6.58 1.27
CA GLY A 63 12.46 -5.36 0.65
C GLY A 63 11.52 -4.74 -0.40
N LYS A 64 11.78 -3.48 -0.71
CA LYS A 64 10.90 -2.61 -1.52
C LYS A 64 10.72 -3.01 -3.00
N LYS A 65 11.43 -4.03 -3.46
CA LYS A 65 11.26 -4.57 -4.83
C LYS A 65 10.48 -5.89 -4.84
N SER A 66 10.03 -6.34 -3.68
CA SER A 66 9.28 -7.60 -3.56
C SER A 66 7.83 -7.40 -3.98
N ASP A 67 7.24 -8.45 -4.55
CA ASP A 67 5.81 -8.53 -4.86
C ASP A 67 4.93 -8.85 -3.64
N HIS A 68 5.54 -9.04 -2.44
CA HIS A 68 4.79 -9.27 -1.22
C HIS A 68 4.03 -8.01 -0.81
N CYS A 69 2.93 -8.21 -0.09
CA CYS A 69 2.20 -7.12 0.56
C CYS A 69 3.11 -6.35 1.52
N GLY A 70 2.84 -5.07 1.69
CA GLY A 70 3.61 -4.20 2.57
C GLY A 70 2.83 -2.94 2.93
N TYR A 71 3.51 -2.06 3.65
CA TYR A 71 2.98 -0.79 4.13
C TYR A 71 3.70 0.35 3.40
N TYR A 72 2.95 1.32 2.94
CA TYR A 72 3.49 2.47 2.21
C TYR A 72 3.19 3.77 2.95
N VAL A 73 4.21 4.58 3.09
CA VAL A 73 4.14 5.92 3.69
C VAL A 73 4.52 6.94 2.62
N HIS A 74 3.64 7.90 2.39
CA HIS A 74 3.85 9.01 1.47
C HIS A 74 3.79 10.32 2.25
N LEU A 75 4.87 11.07 2.23
CA LEU A 75 4.98 12.37 2.88
C LEU A 75 5.14 13.45 1.81
N GLN A 76 4.05 14.18 1.60
CA GLN A 76 4.00 15.32 0.69
C GLN A 76 3.13 16.40 1.33
N PRO A 77 3.60 17.66 1.41
CA PRO A 77 2.76 18.75 1.92
C PRO A 77 1.40 18.82 1.22
N GLY A 78 0.32 18.79 1.98
CA GLY A 78 -1.06 18.79 1.48
C GLY A 78 -1.56 17.47 0.88
N ASN A 79 -0.74 16.41 0.83
CA ASN A 79 -1.13 15.11 0.25
C ASN A 79 -0.41 13.93 0.92
N CYS A 80 -0.45 13.88 2.24
CA CYS A 80 0.11 12.76 2.98
C CYS A 80 -0.81 11.53 2.89
N LEU A 81 -0.21 10.35 2.72
CA LEU A 81 -0.93 9.11 2.50
C LEU A 81 -0.30 7.94 3.26
N LEU A 82 -1.13 7.14 3.90
CA LEU A 82 -0.78 5.80 4.39
C LEU A 82 -1.51 4.78 3.53
N ALA A 83 -0.81 3.77 3.08
CA ALA A 83 -1.40 2.69 2.29
C ALA A 83 -0.83 1.33 2.68
N GLY A 84 -1.53 0.28 2.32
CA GLY A 84 -1.08 -1.09 2.53
C GLY A 84 -1.68 -2.06 1.53
N GLY A 85 -1.05 -3.23 1.41
CA GLY A 85 -1.53 -4.29 0.54
C GLY A 85 -0.57 -4.67 -0.58
N SER A 86 -1.12 -5.26 -1.63
CA SER A 86 -0.39 -5.72 -2.83
C SER A 86 -0.66 -4.76 -3.98
N TYR A 87 0.31 -3.91 -4.28
CA TYR A 87 0.24 -2.91 -5.34
C TYR A 87 0.80 -3.47 -6.65
N CYS A 88 0.04 -3.35 -7.74
CA CYS A 88 0.40 -3.83 -9.09
C CYS A 88 0.98 -5.26 -9.11
N PRO A 89 0.35 -6.26 -8.49
CA PRO A 89 0.88 -7.60 -8.44
C PRO A 89 0.98 -8.20 -9.86
N PRO A 90 2.01 -9.02 -10.14
CA PRO A 90 2.07 -9.75 -11.40
C PRO A 90 0.89 -10.71 -11.54
N SER A 91 0.50 -11.01 -12.77
CA SER A 91 -0.73 -11.78 -13.07
C SER A 91 -0.85 -13.11 -12.32
N PRO A 92 0.22 -13.92 -12.14
CA PRO A 92 0.11 -15.16 -11.36
C PRO A 92 -0.23 -14.90 -9.89
N LEU A 93 0.41 -13.89 -9.26
CA LEU A 93 0.14 -13.51 -7.88
C LEU A 93 -1.28 -12.95 -7.73
N LEU A 94 -1.72 -12.08 -8.65
CA LEU A 94 -3.08 -11.55 -8.64
C LEU A 94 -4.14 -12.66 -8.75
N LYS A 95 -3.87 -13.69 -9.56
CA LYS A 95 -4.74 -14.86 -9.65
C LYS A 95 -4.80 -15.62 -8.32
N ALA A 96 -3.67 -15.84 -7.67
CA ALA A 96 -3.60 -16.50 -6.37
C ALA A 96 -4.31 -15.68 -5.27
N LEU A 97 -4.11 -14.36 -5.24
CA LEU A 97 -4.80 -13.46 -4.31
C LEU A 97 -6.33 -13.51 -4.50
N ARG A 98 -6.81 -13.48 -5.74
CA ARG A 98 -8.26 -13.63 -6.01
C ARG A 98 -8.81 -14.94 -5.53
N GLN A 99 -8.07 -16.03 -5.75
CA GLN A 99 -8.49 -17.35 -5.27
C GLN A 99 -8.54 -17.37 -3.73
N ALA A 100 -7.51 -16.84 -3.07
CA ALA A 100 -7.49 -16.77 -1.60
C ALA A 100 -8.64 -15.92 -1.04
N VAL A 101 -8.95 -14.78 -1.66
CA VAL A 101 -10.10 -13.94 -1.28
C VAL A 101 -11.41 -14.68 -1.53
N TYR A 102 -11.55 -15.40 -2.64
CA TYR A 102 -12.75 -16.20 -2.94
C TYR A 102 -12.95 -17.31 -1.92
N ASP A 103 -11.90 -18.05 -1.58
CA ASP A 103 -11.95 -19.18 -0.67
C ASP A 103 -12.22 -18.74 0.79
N ASN A 104 -11.84 -17.51 1.16
CA ASN A 104 -11.99 -16.95 2.50
C ASN A 104 -12.87 -15.68 2.50
N MET A 105 -13.92 -15.66 1.65
CA MET A 105 -14.72 -14.46 1.41
C MET A 105 -15.38 -13.89 2.67
N ASP A 106 -15.89 -14.73 3.55
CA ASP A 106 -16.56 -14.27 4.76
C ASP A 106 -15.59 -13.61 5.74
N GLU A 107 -14.40 -14.17 5.91
CA GLU A 107 -13.34 -13.56 6.72
C GLU A 107 -12.86 -12.24 6.09
N PHE A 108 -12.59 -12.24 4.79
CA PHE A 108 -12.17 -11.04 4.06
C PHE A 108 -13.21 -9.93 4.20
N ARG A 109 -14.49 -10.23 4.02
CA ARG A 109 -15.58 -9.26 4.21
C ARG A 109 -15.69 -8.79 5.65
N GLY A 110 -15.57 -9.70 6.60
CA GLY A 110 -15.58 -9.36 8.03
C GLY A 110 -14.54 -8.29 8.38
N ILE A 111 -13.39 -8.29 7.70
CA ILE A 111 -12.35 -7.27 7.86
C ILE A 111 -12.69 -6.00 7.09
N VAL A 112 -12.88 -6.10 5.77
CA VAL A 112 -12.98 -4.90 4.92
C VAL A 112 -14.32 -4.18 5.00
N GLU A 113 -15.35 -4.84 5.53
CA GLU A 113 -16.67 -4.25 5.77
C GLU A 113 -16.85 -3.77 7.22
N ASP A 114 -15.89 -4.06 8.11
CA ASP A 114 -15.91 -3.57 9.48
C ASP A 114 -15.96 -2.03 9.54
N PRO A 115 -16.84 -1.42 10.35
CA PRO A 115 -16.96 0.03 10.44
C PRO A 115 -15.67 0.75 10.85
N ALA A 116 -14.87 0.16 11.76
CA ALA A 116 -13.60 0.73 12.18
C ALA A 116 -12.57 0.68 11.05
N PHE A 117 -12.55 -0.39 10.25
CA PHE A 117 -11.71 -0.47 9.07
C PHE A 117 -12.13 0.55 8.00
N LYS A 118 -13.42 0.62 7.68
CA LYS A 118 -13.97 1.53 6.67
C LYS A 118 -13.80 2.99 7.02
N GLN A 119 -13.72 3.34 8.29
CA GLN A 119 -13.45 4.72 8.72
C GLN A 119 -12.13 5.25 8.13
N TYR A 120 -11.12 4.40 8.01
CA TYR A 120 -9.81 4.76 7.48
C TYR A 120 -9.61 4.31 6.03
N PHE A 121 -10.19 3.17 5.65
CA PHE A 121 -9.99 2.52 4.37
C PHE A 121 -11.35 2.19 3.71
N PRO A 122 -12.04 3.19 3.17
CA PRO A 122 -13.42 3.01 2.65
C PRO A 122 -13.49 2.12 1.40
N VAL A 123 -12.38 1.97 0.69
CA VAL A 123 -12.32 1.21 -0.58
C VAL A 123 -11.11 0.28 -0.58
N VAL A 124 -11.30 -0.93 -1.08
CA VAL A 124 -10.23 -1.89 -1.38
C VAL A 124 -10.01 -1.93 -2.89
N GLY A 125 -8.76 -1.65 -3.29
CA GLY A 125 -8.37 -1.55 -4.70
C GLY A 125 -8.78 -0.23 -5.34
N GLU A 126 -8.02 0.24 -6.31
CA GLU A 126 -8.30 1.47 -7.07
C GLU A 126 -8.74 1.17 -8.49
N ASN A 127 -8.31 0.05 -9.04
CA ASN A 127 -8.56 -0.35 -10.42
C ASN A 127 -9.32 -1.68 -10.47
N PHE A 128 -10.36 -1.73 -11.31
CA PHE A 128 -11.24 -2.89 -11.40
C PHE A 128 -11.37 -3.42 -12.83
N LEU A 129 -11.63 -4.71 -12.95
CA LEU A 129 -12.06 -5.32 -14.20
C LEU A 129 -13.53 -4.94 -14.47
N LYS A 130 -13.88 -4.75 -15.74
CA LYS A 130 -15.27 -4.51 -16.15
C LYS A 130 -16.14 -5.77 -16.14
N THR A 131 -15.51 -6.95 -16.17
CA THR A 131 -16.17 -8.25 -16.24
C THR A 131 -15.65 -9.17 -15.16
N ALA A 132 -16.33 -10.30 -14.94
CA ALA A 132 -15.84 -11.33 -14.03
C ALA A 132 -14.46 -11.83 -14.47
N PRO A 133 -13.50 -12.01 -13.54
CA PRO A 133 -12.24 -12.65 -13.84
C PRO A 133 -12.45 -14.09 -14.33
N LYS A 134 -11.53 -14.58 -15.16
CA LYS A 134 -11.59 -15.97 -15.66
C LYS A 134 -11.61 -16.96 -14.49
N GLY A 135 -12.59 -17.86 -14.50
CA GLY A 135 -12.76 -18.90 -13.50
C GLY A 135 -13.78 -18.57 -12.40
N PHE A 136 -14.36 -17.36 -12.41
CA PHE A 136 -15.37 -16.96 -11.43
C PHE A 136 -16.72 -16.67 -12.10
N SER A 137 -17.83 -16.99 -11.42
CA SER A 137 -19.18 -16.73 -11.91
C SER A 137 -19.48 -15.24 -11.98
N LYS A 138 -20.19 -14.82 -13.02
CA LYS A 138 -20.71 -13.45 -13.16
C LYS A 138 -21.78 -13.13 -12.10
N ASP A 139 -22.47 -14.14 -11.64
CA ASP A 139 -23.56 -14.02 -10.68
C ASP A 139 -23.09 -14.17 -9.23
N TYR A 140 -21.77 -14.16 -9.01
CA TYR A 140 -21.23 -14.26 -7.67
C TYR A 140 -21.56 -13.01 -6.85
N PRO A 141 -22.19 -13.12 -5.66
CA PRO A 141 -22.72 -11.98 -4.91
C PRO A 141 -21.65 -10.93 -4.55
N TYR A 142 -20.41 -11.39 -4.35
CA TYR A 142 -19.27 -10.54 -3.94
C TYR A 142 -18.25 -10.33 -5.05
N LEU A 143 -18.71 -10.40 -6.30
CA LEU A 143 -17.87 -10.31 -7.49
C LEU A 143 -16.98 -9.05 -7.49
N LYS A 144 -17.45 -7.94 -6.95
CA LYS A 144 -16.71 -6.67 -6.85
C LYS A 144 -15.32 -6.85 -6.21
N TYR A 145 -15.17 -7.70 -5.22
CA TYR A 145 -13.89 -7.97 -4.57
C TYR A 145 -12.93 -8.80 -5.44
N LEU A 146 -13.47 -9.61 -6.33
CA LEU A 146 -12.68 -10.41 -7.27
C LEU A 146 -12.29 -9.62 -8.52
N GLN A 147 -12.98 -8.52 -8.82
CA GLN A 147 -12.68 -7.64 -9.95
C GLN A 147 -11.48 -6.72 -9.69
N CYS A 148 -10.98 -6.64 -8.46
CA CYS A 148 -9.79 -5.85 -8.14
C CYS A 148 -8.60 -6.26 -9.03
N LYS A 149 -7.88 -5.27 -9.58
CA LYS A 149 -6.60 -5.47 -10.26
C LYS A 149 -5.41 -5.42 -9.30
N GLU A 150 -5.68 -4.97 -8.09
CA GLU A 150 -4.75 -4.87 -6.98
C GLU A 150 -5.54 -4.92 -5.67
N TYR A 151 -4.91 -5.39 -4.60
CA TYR A 151 -5.51 -5.43 -3.27
C TYR A 151 -4.78 -4.45 -2.37
N THR A 152 -5.10 -3.18 -2.54
CA THR A 152 -4.54 -2.07 -1.78
C THR A 152 -5.63 -1.31 -1.07
N VAL A 153 -5.26 -0.72 0.04
CA VAL A 153 -6.08 0.26 0.78
C VAL A 153 -5.26 1.49 1.03
N SER A 154 -5.89 2.65 1.05
CA SER A 154 -5.20 3.92 1.27
C SER A 154 -6.03 4.86 2.14
N CYS A 155 -5.33 5.67 2.92
CA CYS A 155 -5.91 6.67 3.79
C CYS A 155 -5.11 7.96 3.70
N HIS A 156 -5.75 9.04 3.24
CA HIS A 156 -5.14 10.37 3.25
C HIS A 156 -5.14 10.92 4.66
N GLN A 157 -4.02 11.52 5.04
CA GLN A 157 -3.83 12.09 6.38
C GLN A 157 -3.57 13.60 6.26
N PRO A 158 -4.13 14.42 7.16
CA PRO A 158 -3.72 15.80 7.31
C PRO A 158 -2.21 15.87 7.65
N ASP A 159 -1.50 16.88 7.14
CA ASP A 159 -0.06 17.04 7.36
C ASP A 159 0.35 17.02 8.84
N LEU A 160 -0.50 17.57 9.72
CA LEU A 160 -0.25 17.63 11.16
C LEU A 160 -0.38 16.26 11.87
N SER A 161 -1.13 15.30 11.30
CA SER A 161 -1.37 14.01 11.97
C SER A 161 -0.17 13.07 11.89
N LEU A 162 0.73 13.27 10.93
CA LEU A 162 1.96 12.48 10.80
C LEU A 162 3.09 12.97 11.72
N ILE A 163 2.98 14.18 12.28
CA ILE A 163 3.99 14.74 13.20
C ILE A 163 3.74 14.26 14.64
N HIS A 164 2.55 13.74 14.94
CA HIS A 164 2.14 13.32 16.28
C HIS A 164 2.03 11.79 16.47
N ILE A 165 2.55 11.02 15.53
CA ILE A 165 2.70 9.58 15.66
C ILE A 165 4.04 9.26 16.39
#